data_98f5fad13b7a85fa513e169cd76468df
#
_entry.id   98f5fad13b7a85fa513e169cd76468df
#
_cell.length_a   1.000
_cell.length_b   1.000
_cell.length_c   1.000
_cell.angle_alpha   90.00
_cell.angle_beta   90.00
_cell.angle_gamma   90.00
#
_symmetry.space_group_name_H-M   'P 1'
#
loop_
_entity.id
_entity.type
_entity.pdbx_description
1 polymer ?
#
loop_
_entity_poly.entity_id
_entity_poly.type
_entity_poly.pdbx_seq_one_letter_code
_entity_poly.pdbx_strand_id
1 'polypeptide(L)'
;PLIMGTLPGIPQAVADTTKGFNDPNGTYPNNQISKSNHSIKESDVNRLARNDSGKEHAVVSAKNTAKTSTVPTANSSTTWNEPDSAYAAAYPKNHVLETESGHIKEYDDTSGQERIHEYHTKGTFYEIDKDGNKSTRIVGDNYEVVAGSDFVNIKGTANLTTGAVSETYKSTKTENVTGAVQETFSSTQTTNVSSNVTITGSRIDLN
;
A
#
# COMPACT_ATOMS: atom_id res chain seq x y z
N PRO A 1 27.72 46.52 -21.73
CA PRO A 1 28.56 45.44 -21.25
C PRO A 1 27.98 44.12 -21.71
N LEU A 2 28.80 43.30 -22.40
CA LEU A 2 28.41 41.97 -22.83
C LEU A 2 28.71 41.00 -21.68
N ILE A 3 27.69 40.40 -21.13
CA ILE A 3 27.88 39.32 -20.15
C ILE A 3 28.15 38.04 -20.94
N MET A 4 29.40 37.60 -20.95
CA MET A 4 29.85 36.41 -21.66
C MET A 4 29.62 35.07 -20.90
N GLY A 5 29.04 35.14 -19.75
CA GLY A 5 28.74 34.01 -18.87
C GLY A 5 29.22 34.28 -17.45
N THR A 6 28.72 33.50 -16.51
CA THR A 6 29.21 33.45 -15.13
C THR A 6 30.12 32.26 -14.98
N LEU A 7 31.34 32.47 -14.53
CA LEU A 7 32.18 31.37 -14.04
C LEU A 7 31.52 30.85 -12.76
N PRO A 8 31.28 29.57 -12.64
CA PRO A 8 30.87 29.02 -11.36
C PRO A 8 31.96 29.37 -10.34
N GLY A 9 31.57 29.97 -9.22
CA GLY A 9 32.50 30.19 -8.12
C GLY A 9 33.17 28.88 -7.71
N ILE A 10 34.34 28.96 -7.10
CA ILE A 10 34.97 27.77 -6.53
C ILE A 10 33.97 27.15 -5.54
N PRO A 11 33.51 25.93 -5.73
CA PRO A 11 32.60 25.32 -4.79
C PRO A 11 33.30 25.28 -3.41
N GLN A 12 32.77 26.00 -2.46
CA GLN A 12 33.29 25.95 -1.07
C GLN A 12 33.01 24.61 -0.40
N ALA A 13 32.14 23.82 -1.00
CA ALA A 13 31.86 22.47 -0.58
C ALA A 13 31.70 21.55 -1.80
N VAL A 14 32.40 20.45 -1.79
CA VAL A 14 32.21 19.36 -2.75
C VAL A 14 30.95 18.60 -2.37
N ALA A 15 30.11 18.26 -3.34
CA ALA A 15 28.92 17.44 -3.09
C ALA A 15 29.34 16.12 -2.41
N ASP A 16 28.79 15.87 -1.26
CA ASP A 16 28.98 14.61 -0.54
C ASP A 16 27.92 13.62 -1.06
N THR A 17 28.35 12.70 -1.91
CA THR A 17 27.47 11.71 -2.52
C THR A 17 26.82 10.77 -1.51
N THR A 18 27.35 10.70 -0.27
CA THR A 18 26.74 9.92 0.81
C THR A 18 25.55 10.61 1.44
N LYS A 19 25.48 11.96 1.29
CA LYS A 19 24.39 12.82 1.76
C LYS A 19 23.43 13.23 0.65
N GLY A 20 23.69 12.79 -0.57
CA GLY A 20 22.93 13.14 -1.74
C GLY A 20 23.47 14.34 -2.52
N PHE A 21 22.98 14.49 -3.75
CA PHE A 21 23.56 15.44 -4.69
C PHE A 21 23.02 16.87 -4.56
N ASN A 22 21.78 17.06 -4.12
CA ASN A 22 21.06 18.30 -4.34
C ASN A 22 21.17 19.36 -3.22
N ASP A 23 21.36 18.98 -2.01
CA ASP A 23 21.66 19.91 -0.91
C ASP A 23 22.43 19.23 0.22
N PRO A 24 23.63 18.71 -0.06
CA PRO A 24 24.39 17.92 0.92
C PRO A 24 24.76 18.68 2.18
N ASN A 25 24.73 20.01 2.14
CA ASN A 25 25.10 20.88 3.25
C ASN A 25 23.90 21.62 3.87
N GLY A 26 22.68 21.39 3.41
CA GLY A 26 21.51 22.09 3.88
C GLY A 26 21.57 23.60 3.62
N THR A 27 22.21 24.01 2.51
CA THR A 27 22.40 25.42 2.16
C THR A 27 21.18 26.05 1.51
N TYR A 28 20.24 25.25 1.03
CA TYR A 28 18.95 25.78 0.60
C TYR A 28 18.23 26.43 1.76
N PRO A 29 17.57 27.57 1.53
CA PRO A 29 16.98 28.37 2.61
C PRO A 29 15.69 27.69 3.16
N ASN A 30 15.86 26.58 3.86
CA ASN A 30 14.78 25.82 4.47
C ASN A 30 13.92 26.67 5.42
N ASN A 31 14.53 27.65 6.06
CA ASN A 31 13.86 28.59 6.98
C ASN A 31 12.98 29.61 6.26
N GLN A 32 13.18 29.85 4.97
CA GLN A 32 12.36 30.79 4.23
C GLN A 32 11.11 30.13 3.65
N ILE A 33 11.19 28.85 3.35
CA ILE A 33 10.04 28.06 2.85
C ILE A 33 9.00 27.85 3.96
N SER A 34 9.44 27.72 5.21
CA SER A 34 8.53 27.57 6.34
C SER A 34 7.85 28.87 6.79
N LYS A 35 8.37 30.01 6.38
CA LYS A 35 7.88 31.33 6.79
C LYS A 35 7.07 32.06 5.72
N SER A 36 7.18 31.66 4.48
CA SER A 36 6.39 32.20 3.39
C SER A 36 5.44 31.11 2.91
N ASN A 37 4.20 31.50 2.62
CA ASN A 37 3.24 30.65 1.91
C ASN A 37 3.66 30.34 0.46
N HIS A 38 4.96 30.29 0.19
CA HIS A 38 5.46 29.91 -1.11
C HIS A 38 5.44 28.39 -1.23
N SER A 39 4.65 27.97 -2.16
CA SER A 39 4.52 26.60 -2.63
C SER A 39 5.77 26.04 -3.34
N ILE A 40 6.86 26.80 -3.43
CA ILE A 40 8.11 26.32 -4.00
C ILE A 40 8.80 25.48 -2.93
N LYS A 41 8.40 24.24 -2.88
CA LYS A 41 9.16 23.20 -2.19
C LYS A 41 10.44 22.95 -2.98
N GLU A 42 11.45 22.48 -2.31
CA GLU A 42 12.73 22.08 -2.91
C GLU A 42 12.46 21.15 -4.09
N SER A 43 13.07 21.44 -5.24
CA SER A 43 12.61 20.96 -6.52
C SER A 43 12.72 19.45 -6.73
N ASP A 44 13.70 18.80 -6.14
CA ASP A 44 14.06 17.43 -6.52
C ASP A 44 14.53 16.55 -5.35
N VAL A 45 14.88 17.13 -4.20
CA VAL A 45 15.11 16.37 -2.97
C VAL A 45 14.28 16.99 -1.87
N ASN A 46 13.07 16.50 -1.72
CA ASN A 46 12.21 17.02 -0.69
C ASN A 46 12.70 16.61 0.71
N ARG A 47 12.21 17.29 1.70
CA ARG A 47 12.55 17.02 3.10
C ARG A 47 12.15 15.63 3.55
N LEU A 48 11.14 15.06 2.90
CA LEU A 48 10.69 13.72 3.17
C LEU A 48 11.81 12.71 2.88
N ALA A 49 12.45 12.78 1.70
CA ALA A 49 13.56 11.90 1.36
C ALA A 49 14.74 12.01 2.33
N ARG A 50 15.04 13.22 2.82
CA ARG A 50 16.13 13.46 3.77
C ARG A 50 15.79 13.20 5.23
N ASN A 51 14.55 12.89 5.52
CA ASN A 51 14.03 12.76 6.89
C ASN A 51 14.22 14.02 7.76
N ASP A 52 14.30 15.20 7.14
CA ASP A 52 14.59 16.46 7.85
C ASP A 52 13.38 17.02 8.61
N SER A 53 12.18 16.63 8.24
CA SER A 53 10.94 17.19 8.80
C SER A 53 10.23 16.24 9.77
N GLY A 54 10.71 15.02 9.93
CA GLY A 54 10.01 13.96 10.66
C GLY A 54 8.68 13.55 10.02
N LYS A 55 8.41 13.96 8.77
CA LYS A 55 7.15 13.65 8.08
C LYS A 55 7.04 12.17 7.72
N GLU A 56 8.16 11.52 7.35
CA GLU A 56 8.13 10.07 7.15
C GLU A 56 7.69 9.36 8.40
N HIS A 57 8.28 9.70 9.52
CA HIS A 57 7.90 9.11 10.78
C HIS A 57 6.43 9.35 11.09
N ALA A 58 5.89 10.52 10.76
CA ALA A 58 4.47 10.80 10.91
C ALA A 58 3.61 9.93 9.99
N VAL A 59 3.98 9.76 8.73
CA VAL A 59 3.27 8.89 7.77
C VAL A 59 3.35 7.43 8.19
N VAL A 60 4.54 6.95 8.54
CA VAL A 60 4.75 5.57 9.01
C VAL A 60 3.99 5.32 10.30
N SER A 61 4.05 6.24 11.26
CA SER A 61 3.29 6.16 12.51
C SER A 61 1.79 6.14 12.27
N ALA A 62 1.28 7.00 11.38
CA ALA A 62 -0.13 7.02 11.01
C ALA A 62 -0.56 5.69 10.34
N LYS A 63 0.26 5.15 9.44
CA LYS A 63 0.01 3.84 8.82
C LYS A 63 -0.07 2.74 9.87
N ASN A 64 0.92 2.66 10.76
CA ASN A 64 1.01 1.61 11.77
C ASN A 64 -0.09 1.74 12.85
N THR A 65 -0.47 2.97 13.21
CA THR A 65 -1.57 3.22 14.15
C THR A 65 -2.92 2.84 13.57
N ALA A 66 -3.15 3.12 12.28
CA ALA A 66 -4.41 2.86 11.60
C ALA A 66 -4.50 1.44 11.00
N LYS A 67 -3.49 0.59 11.19
CA LYS A 67 -3.48 -0.76 10.60
C LYS A 67 -4.63 -1.62 11.14
N THR A 68 -5.16 -2.45 10.27
CA THR A 68 -6.13 -3.46 10.65
C THR A 68 -5.42 -4.63 11.33
N SER A 69 -5.87 -4.99 12.50
CA SER A 69 -5.28 -6.07 13.28
C SER A 69 -6.32 -7.03 13.82
N THR A 70 -5.89 -8.24 14.16
CA THR A 70 -6.72 -9.27 14.79
C THR A 70 -7.97 -9.61 13.95
N VAL A 71 -7.80 -9.70 12.63
CA VAL A 71 -8.87 -10.13 11.73
C VAL A 71 -9.02 -11.65 11.83
N PRO A 72 -10.18 -12.16 12.28
CA PRO A 72 -10.35 -13.60 12.41
C PRO A 72 -10.45 -14.29 11.05
N THR A 73 -9.88 -15.47 10.95
CA THR A 73 -10.15 -16.39 9.83
C THR A 73 -11.53 -17.02 9.96
N ALA A 74 -12.06 -17.61 8.90
CA ALA A 74 -13.41 -18.15 8.89
C ALA A 74 -13.68 -19.20 9.99
N ASN A 75 -12.68 -19.98 10.38
CA ASN A 75 -12.81 -20.97 11.46
C ASN A 75 -12.57 -20.38 12.85
N SER A 76 -12.30 -19.07 12.97
CA SER A 76 -12.01 -18.33 14.21
C SER A 76 -10.82 -18.90 15.03
N SER A 77 -10.06 -19.84 14.49
CA SER A 77 -8.93 -20.47 15.20
C SER A 77 -7.64 -19.65 15.08
N THR A 78 -7.54 -18.81 14.08
CA THR A 78 -6.41 -17.94 13.80
C THR A 78 -6.86 -16.54 13.41
N THR A 79 -5.93 -15.60 13.51
CA THR A 79 -6.13 -14.22 13.06
C THR A 79 -4.98 -13.80 12.14
N TRP A 80 -5.23 -12.81 11.32
CA TRP A 80 -4.18 -12.15 10.57
C TRP A 80 -4.17 -10.64 10.85
N ASN A 81 -3.04 -10.01 10.62
CA ASN A 81 -2.85 -8.58 10.82
C ASN A 81 -2.33 -7.96 9.52
N GLU A 82 -2.74 -6.74 9.26
CA GLU A 82 -2.04 -5.92 8.28
C GLU A 82 -0.59 -5.70 8.76
N PRO A 83 0.43 -5.90 7.92
CA PRO A 83 1.81 -5.71 8.33
C PRO A 83 2.11 -4.23 8.64
N ASP A 84 3.11 -4.01 9.48
CA ASP A 84 3.66 -2.69 9.69
C ASP A 84 4.32 -2.18 8.40
N SER A 85 4.50 -0.85 8.30
CA SER A 85 5.25 -0.30 7.19
C SER A 85 6.68 -0.83 7.18
N ALA A 86 7.13 -1.23 6.00
CA ALA A 86 8.50 -1.69 5.77
C ALA A 86 9.52 -0.55 5.63
N TYR A 87 9.16 0.67 6.03
CA TYR A 87 10.01 1.84 5.89
C TYR A 87 11.31 1.70 6.67
N ALA A 88 12.42 1.77 5.97
CA ALA A 88 13.78 1.82 6.51
C ALA A 88 14.74 2.58 5.58
N ALA A 89 14.23 3.59 4.91
CA ALA A 89 14.97 4.33 3.88
C ALA A 89 16.20 5.03 4.43
N ALA A 90 17.29 4.95 3.68
CA ALA A 90 18.54 5.65 3.93
C ALA A 90 18.86 6.59 2.78
N TYR A 91 18.63 7.90 3.00
CA TYR A 91 19.03 8.91 2.04
C TYR A 91 20.54 8.82 1.72
N PRO A 92 20.98 8.95 0.50
CA PRO A 92 20.25 9.39 -0.70
C PRO A 92 19.71 8.27 -1.60
N LYS A 93 19.47 7.10 -1.08
CA LYS A 93 19.04 5.93 -1.87
C LYS A 93 17.55 5.87 -2.13
N ASN A 94 16.77 6.73 -1.46
CA ASN A 94 15.34 6.82 -1.67
C ASN A 94 14.99 8.00 -2.58
N HIS A 95 14.11 7.73 -3.56
CA HIS A 95 13.61 8.69 -4.54
C HIS A 95 12.16 8.99 -4.20
N VAL A 96 11.90 10.21 -3.73
CA VAL A 96 10.58 10.61 -3.24
C VAL A 96 10.00 11.74 -4.08
N LEU A 97 8.78 11.54 -4.57
CA LEU A 97 7.92 12.58 -5.08
C LEU A 97 6.86 12.89 -4.02
N GLU A 98 6.89 14.09 -3.46
CA GLU A 98 5.85 14.59 -2.56
C GLU A 98 5.11 15.74 -3.23
N THR A 99 3.77 15.69 -3.20
CA THR A 99 2.94 16.80 -3.67
C THR A 99 2.69 17.81 -2.55
N GLU A 100 2.20 19.01 -2.91
CA GLU A 100 1.84 20.04 -1.93
C GLU A 100 0.77 19.57 -0.94
N SER A 101 -0.12 18.71 -1.38
CA SER A 101 -1.16 18.11 -0.52
C SER A 101 -0.63 16.99 0.40
N GLY A 102 0.64 16.58 0.20
CA GLY A 102 1.26 15.51 0.97
C GLY A 102 1.02 14.10 0.44
N HIS A 103 0.60 13.94 -0.82
CA HIS A 103 0.66 12.65 -1.49
C HIS A 103 2.11 12.26 -1.74
N ILE A 104 2.43 10.97 -1.61
CA ILE A 104 3.80 10.48 -1.70
C ILE A 104 3.88 9.35 -2.70
N LYS A 105 4.92 9.38 -3.54
CA LYS A 105 5.39 8.24 -4.31
C LYS A 105 6.87 8.06 -4.04
N GLU A 106 7.27 6.87 -3.62
CA GLU A 106 8.64 6.60 -3.21
C GLU A 106 9.14 5.29 -3.81
N TYR A 107 10.35 5.34 -4.32
CA TYR A 107 11.17 4.20 -4.66
C TYR A 107 12.40 4.23 -3.75
N ASP A 108 12.56 3.22 -2.93
CA ASP A 108 13.65 3.11 -1.99
C ASP A 108 14.59 1.98 -2.42
N ASP A 109 15.81 2.36 -2.75
CA ASP A 109 16.89 1.46 -3.16
C ASP A 109 17.90 1.22 -2.02
N THR A 110 17.48 1.45 -0.77
CA THR A 110 18.30 1.12 0.39
C THR A 110 18.58 -0.37 0.43
N SER A 111 19.86 -0.74 0.36
CA SER A 111 20.29 -2.14 0.22
C SER A 111 19.74 -3.03 1.33
N GLY A 112 19.02 -4.08 0.95
CA GLY A 112 18.34 -5.01 1.84
C GLY A 112 17.09 -4.45 2.51
N GLN A 113 16.60 -3.28 2.04
CA GLN A 113 15.39 -2.62 2.52
C GLN A 113 14.61 -1.97 1.37
N GLU A 114 14.82 -2.47 0.16
CA GLU A 114 14.20 -1.97 -1.06
C GLU A 114 12.67 -1.92 -0.91
N ARG A 115 12.06 -0.81 -1.35
CA ARG A 115 10.62 -0.60 -1.14
C ARG A 115 10.00 0.25 -2.24
N ILE A 116 8.78 -0.06 -2.63
CA ILE A 116 7.92 0.80 -3.45
C ILE A 116 6.73 1.23 -2.62
N HIS A 117 6.43 2.53 -2.60
CA HIS A 117 5.34 3.07 -1.81
C HIS A 117 4.59 4.16 -2.55
N GLU A 118 3.26 4.08 -2.54
CA GLU A 118 2.38 5.14 -3.01
C GLU A 118 1.30 5.41 -1.96
N TYR A 119 1.18 6.67 -1.52
CA TYR A 119 0.38 7.05 -0.39
C TYR A 119 -0.50 8.27 -0.70
N HIS A 120 -1.78 8.16 -0.39
CA HIS A 120 -2.72 9.25 -0.39
C HIS A 120 -2.88 9.82 1.03
N THR A 121 -3.02 11.16 1.16
CA THR A 121 -3.09 11.86 2.46
C THR A 121 -4.21 11.40 3.39
N LYS A 122 -5.24 10.76 2.87
CA LYS A 122 -6.32 10.15 3.66
C LYS A 122 -5.99 8.76 4.21
N GLY A 123 -4.81 8.22 3.89
CA GLY A 123 -4.35 6.94 4.41
C GLY A 123 -4.52 5.76 3.47
N THR A 124 -5.10 5.94 2.28
CA THR A 124 -5.08 4.91 1.23
C THR A 124 -3.67 4.79 0.67
N PHE A 125 -3.16 3.56 0.56
CA PHE A 125 -1.82 3.31 0.04
C PHE A 125 -1.67 1.91 -0.56
N TYR A 126 -0.62 1.71 -1.33
CA TYR A 126 0.02 0.41 -1.45
C TYR A 126 1.52 0.50 -1.14
N GLU A 127 2.07 -0.59 -0.65
CA GLU A 127 3.49 -0.75 -0.34
C GLU A 127 3.94 -2.13 -0.77
N ILE A 128 5.09 -2.20 -1.42
CA ILE A 128 5.79 -3.45 -1.75
C ILE A 128 7.10 -3.43 -0.99
N ASP A 129 7.32 -4.43 -0.16
CA ASP A 129 8.52 -4.54 0.66
C ASP A 129 9.67 -5.27 -0.07
N LYS A 130 10.83 -5.35 0.59
CA LYS A 130 12.04 -6.01 0.09
C LYS A 130 11.89 -7.49 -0.26
N ASP A 131 10.89 -8.15 0.29
CA ASP A 131 10.60 -9.57 0.07
C ASP A 131 9.53 -9.76 -1.02
N GLY A 132 9.05 -8.66 -1.62
CA GLY A 132 8.03 -8.64 -2.65
C GLY A 132 6.60 -8.77 -2.12
N ASN A 133 6.38 -8.67 -0.82
CA ASN A 133 5.04 -8.67 -0.27
C ASN A 133 4.35 -7.34 -0.57
N LYS A 134 3.12 -7.39 -1.09
CA LYS A 134 2.32 -6.21 -1.38
C LYS A 134 1.22 -6.04 -0.34
N SER A 135 1.21 -4.89 0.32
CA SER A 135 0.13 -4.43 1.19
C SER A 135 -0.66 -3.33 0.50
N THR A 136 -1.98 -3.45 0.49
CA THR A 136 -2.86 -2.40 -0.01
C THR A 136 -3.91 -2.08 1.05
N ARG A 137 -4.05 -0.81 1.39
CA ARG A 137 -5.13 -0.30 2.25
C ARG A 137 -5.95 0.72 1.49
N ILE A 138 -7.27 0.56 1.54
CA ILE A 138 -8.24 1.50 0.99
C ILE A 138 -9.09 2.00 2.14
N VAL A 139 -9.07 3.32 2.38
CA VAL A 139 -9.79 3.94 3.50
C VAL A 139 -11.24 4.22 3.14
N GLY A 140 -11.51 4.45 1.86
CA GLY A 140 -12.86 4.62 1.33
C GLY A 140 -13.36 3.35 0.64
N ASP A 141 -14.21 3.54 -0.34
CA ASP A 141 -14.73 2.44 -1.17
C ASP A 141 -13.70 2.00 -2.21
N ASN A 142 -13.73 0.71 -2.55
CA ASN A 142 -12.98 0.15 -3.67
C ASN A 142 -13.93 -0.20 -4.81
N TYR A 143 -13.66 0.33 -6.01
CA TYR A 143 -14.41 0.00 -7.23
C TYR A 143 -13.46 -0.70 -8.20
N GLU A 144 -13.76 -1.96 -8.50
CA GLU A 144 -13.05 -2.74 -9.50
C GLU A 144 -14.02 -3.16 -10.61
N VAL A 145 -13.73 -2.76 -11.85
CA VAL A 145 -14.53 -3.07 -13.03
C VAL A 145 -13.65 -3.70 -14.08
N VAL A 146 -13.90 -4.97 -14.37
CA VAL A 146 -13.20 -5.71 -15.42
C VAL A 146 -14.11 -5.88 -16.61
N ALA A 147 -13.81 -5.19 -17.72
CA ALA A 147 -14.62 -5.28 -18.94
C ALA A 147 -14.42 -6.59 -19.72
N GLY A 148 -13.35 -7.29 -19.45
CA GLY A 148 -13.04 -8.61 -20.03
C GLY A 148 -13.13 -9.72 -19.00
N SER A 149 -12.19 -10.65 -19.05
CA SER A 149 -12.10 -11.75 -18.08
C SER A 149 -11.15 -11.41 -16.96
N ASP A 150 -11.45 -11.85 -15.74
CA ASP A 150 -10.56 -11.80 -14.60
C ASP A 150 -10.04 -13.22 -14.29
N PHE A 151 -8.72 -13.32 -14.06
CA PHE A 151 -8.04 -14.57 -13.74
C PHE A 151 -7.26 -14.43 -12.44
N VAL A 152 -7.76 -15.08 -11.39
CA VAL A 152 -7.14 -15.05 -10.06
C VAL A 152 -6.60 -16.43 -9.71
N ASN A 153 -5.31 -16.53 -9.40
CA ASN A 153 -4.66 -17.75 -8.92
C ASN A 153 -3.91 -17.48 -7.62
N ILE A 154 -4.36 -18.08 -6.54
CA ILE A 154 -3.73 -17.98 -5.22
C ILE A 154 -3.18 -19.36 -4.85
N LYS A 155 -1.84 -19.48 -4.80
CA LYS A 155 -1.19 -20.76 -4.45
C LYS A 155 -1.27 -21.09 -2.95
N GLY A 156 -1.45 -20.10 -2.12
CA GLY A 156 -1.60 -20.25 -0.67
C GLY A 156 -3.05 -20.18 -0.24
N THR A 157 -3.30 -19.69 0.96
CA THR A 157 -4.63 -19.54 1.55
C THR A 157 -5.22 -18.17 1.19
N ALA A 158 -6.49 -18.15 0.79
CA ALA A 158 -7.28 -16.93 0.67
C ALA A 158 -8.15 -16.77 1.93
N ASN A 159 -8.06 -15.64 2.62
CA ASN A 159 -8.94 -15.29 3.73
C ASN A 159 -9.79 -14.09 3.33
N LEU A 160 -11.10 -14.23 3.39
CA LEU A 160 -12.05 -13.16 3.14
C LEU A 160 -12.90 -12.94 4.40
N THR A 161 -12.86 -11.73 4.94
CA THR A 161 -13.73 -11.29 6.03
C THR A 161 -14.51 -10.08 5.57
N THR A 162 -15.83 -10.14 5.60
CA THR A 162 -16.70 -9.08 5.10
C THR A 162 -17.96 -8.99 5.96
N GLY A 163 -18.61 -7.83 5.97
CA GLY A 163 -19.89 -7.64 6.64
C GLY A 163 -21.04 -8.34 5.90
N ALA A 164 -21.11 -8.16 4.59
CA ALA A 164 -22.11 -8.81 3.73
C ALA A 164 -21.50 -9.10 2.36
N VAL A 165 -21.98 -10.16 1.72
CA VAL A 165 -21.64 -10.52 0.34
C VAL A 165 -22.89 -10.62 -0.48
N SER A 166 -22.87 -10.01 -1.67
CA SER A 166 -23.90 -10.18 -2.70
C SER A 166 -23.22 -10.62 -4.00
N GLU A 167 -23.57 -11.78 -4.50
CA GLU A 167 -23.02 -12.34 -5.73
C GLU A 167 -24.13 -12.62 -6.73
N THR A 168 -23.95 -12.22 -7.98
CA THR A 168 -24.86 -12.50 -9.08
C THR A 168 -24.13 -13.15 -10.23
N TYR A 169 -24.50 -14.37 -10.56
CA TYR A 169 -23.99 -15.11 -11.72
C TYR A 169 -25.06 -15.13 -12.81
N LYS A 170 -24.81 -14.46 -13.92
CA LYS A 170 -25.75 -14.42 -15.06
C LYS A 170 -25.73 -15.69 -15.91
N SER A 171 -24.82 -16.60 -15.61
CA SER A 171 -24.68 -17.89 -16.31
C SER A 171 -24.29 -18.96 -15.27
N THR A 172 -23.38 -19.83 -15.58
CA THR A 172 -22.99 -20.97 -14.73
C THR A 172 -22.03 -20.55 -13.62
N LYS A 173 -22.29 -20.97 -12.38
CA LYS A 173 -21.27 -21.05 -11.33
C LYS A 173 -20.79 -22.50 -11.23
N THR A 174 -19.48 -22.72 -11.31
CA THR A 174 -18.87 -24.03 -11.06
C THR A 174 -17.92 -23.90 -9.88
N GLU A 175 -18.07 -24.78 -8.92
CA GLU A 175 -17.19 -24.86 -7.75
C GLU A 175 -16.67 -26.27 -7.61
N ASN A 176 -15.36 -26.44 -7.50
CA ASN A 176 -14.71 -27.73 -7.31
C ASN A 176 -13.81 -27.67 -6.07
N VAL A 177 -14.13 -28.45 -5.05
CA VAL A 177 -13.40 -28.53 -3.79
C VAL A 177 -12.92 -29.95 -3.59
N THR A 178 -11.61 -30.15 -3.56
CA THR A 178 -11.00 -31.49 -3.35
C THR A 178 -10.91 -31.89 -1.87
N GLY A 179 -11.05 -30.93 -0.97
CA GLY A 179 -11.06 -31.15 0.48
C GLY A 179 -12.47 -31.10 1.08
N ALA A 180 -12.56 -30.95 2.37
CA ALA A 180 -13.82 -30.77 3.07
C ALA A 180 -14.37 -29.36 2.84
N VAL A 181 -15.68 -29.25 2.69
CA VAL A 181 -16.43 -27.99 2.76
C VAL A 181 -17.12 -27.92 4.10
N GLN A 182 -16.94 -26.82 4.82
CA GLN A 182 -17.66 -26.53 6.06
C GLN A 182 -18.41 -25.23 5.88
N GLU A 183 -19.72 -25.28 6.00
CA GLU A 183 -20.60 -24.12 6.00
C GLU A 183 -21.32 -24.06 7.34
N THR A 184 -21.30 -22.90 8.00
CA THR A 184 -21.99 -22.70 9.28
C THR A 184 -22.93 -21.52 9.15
N PHE A 185 -24.20 -21.75 9.33
CA PHE A 185 -25.24 -20.71 9.34
C PHE A 185 -25.78 -20.59 10.77
N SER A 186 -25.63 -19.43 11.39
CA SER A 186 -26.20 -19.15 12.72
C SER A 186 -27.67 -18.74 12.64
N SER A 187 -28.24 -18.63 11.45
CA SER A 187 -29.63 -18.28 11.20
C SER A 187 -30.15 -19.16 10.05
N THR A 188 -31.02 -18.63 9.18
CA THR A 188 -31.68 -19.36 8.13
C THR A 188 -30.83 -19.44 6.87
N GLN A 189 -30.71 -20.63 6.30
CA GLN A 189 -30.27 -20.84 4.92
C GLN A 189 -31.49 -21.15 4.05
N THR A 190 -31.63 -20.43 2.95
CA THR A 190 -32.71 -20.65 1.98
C THR A 190 -32.13 -20.97 0.60
N THR A 191 -32.54 -22.09 0.02
CA THR A 191 -32.16 -22.47 -1.32
C THR A 191 -33.39 -22.60 -2.20
N ASN A 192 -33.53 -21.73 -3.20
CA ASN A 192 -34.66 -21.78 -4.17
C ASN A 192 -34.11 -22.24 -5.53
N VAL A 193 -34.64 -23.31 -6.02
CA VAL A 193 -34.26 -23.91 -7.32
C VAL A 193 -35.51 -24.15 -8.14
N SER A 194 -35.56 -23.60 -9.34
CA SER A 194 -36.71 -23.77 -10.25
C SER A 194 -36.73 -25.14 -10.97
N SER A 195 -35.67 -25.91 -10.81
CA SER A 195 -35.57 -27.26 -11.40
C SER A 195 -35.14 -28.26 -10.33
N ASN A 196 -34.16 -29.10 -10.61
CA ASN A 196 -33.74 -30.16 -9.72
C ASN A 196 -32.58 -29.75 -8.84
N VAL A 197 -32.61 -30.14 -7.56
CA VAL A 197 -31.42 -30.22 -6.69
C VAL A 197 -30.99 -31.69 -6.62
N THR A 198 -29.76 -31.98 -6.98
CA THR A 198 -29.21 -33.32 -6.87
C THR A 198 -28.10 -33.30 -5.81
N ILE A 199 -28.24 -34.12 -4.79
CA ILE A 199 -27.25 -34.33 -3.74
C ILE A 199 -26.85 -35.79 -3.77
N THR A 200 -25.57 -36.06 -3.99
CA THR A 200 -25.06 -37.43 -4.03
C THR A 200 -23.93 -37.58 -3.02
N GLY A 201 -24.00 -38.59 -2.19
CA GLY A 201 -23.01 -38.90 -1.19
C GLY A 201 -23.14 -40.35 -0.68
N SER A 202 -22.09 -40.88 -0.08
CA SER A 202 -22.15 -42.21 0.55
C SER A 202 -23.07 -42.23 1.77
N ARG A 203 -23.25 -41.08 2.41
CA ARG A 203 -24.16 -40.85 3.52
C ARG A 203 -24.70 -39.44 3.49
N ILE A 204 -25.97 -39.26 3.69
CA ILE A 204 -26.65 -37.96 3.77
C ILE A 204 -27.46 -38.01 5.07
N ASP A 205 -27.12 -37.15 6.03
CA ASP A 205 -27.84 -36.99 7.28
C ASP A 205 -28.64 -35.70 7.23
N LEU A 206 -29.92 -35.77 7.38
CA LEU A 206 -30.88 -34.67 7.46
C LEU A 206 -31.54 -34.75 8.85
N ASN A 207 -31.23 -33.78 9.70
CA ASN A 207 -31.79 -33.71 11.07
C ASN A 207 -32.94 -32.72 11.12
#